data_6a39432b958d89be2e08280b0bacccdc
#
_entry.id   6a39432b958d89be2e08280b0bacccdc
#
_cell.length_a   1.000
_cell.length_b   1.000
_cell.length_c   1.000
_cell.angle_alpha   90.00
_cell.angle_beta   90.00
_cell.angle_gamma   90.00
#
_symmetry.space_group_name_H-M   'P 1'
#
loop_
_entity.id
_entity.type
_entity.pdbx_description
1 polymer ?
#
loop_
_entity_poly.entity_id
_entity_poly.type
_entity_poly.pdbx_seq_one_letter_code
_entity_poly.pdbx_strand_id
1 'polypeptide(L)'
;MANLEPLMRQNFLEYASYVIVDRAIPDLRDGLKPVQRRILETLRAMDDGKLHKVANVIGETMKLHPHGDASIGDALVVLANKGYFIERQGNFGSPITGHPAAAARYIECRLTPLARETLFDPSLTDTVPSYDGRRQEPVALPARIPVVLMLGVEGIAVGLSTRILPHNFPELLKAQIACLAGKRFRLDPDFPSGGLADTSEYADGKGKVRVRARIDCPDDKTIVIREVPYGVTTEALIASIEAAATKGKIKIQGIQDLTTDKVEIQVDLPRGVHADETVPQLFAWTDCEVTLQSTLVVIEDRHPVEKTVKQVIEACTESLKETLRRQLKGELGRLLDRQHWLTLERIFIENRVYKKIEAAKTQEAVDKAVWDGMDPFKKQFVRPMVDEDVARLLEIRIRRISAYDIARHQEEVEGILEQVAATEKKLSNMVKTATAWLEDLLARHGKEWPRRTKITTFATVDKRAVARENLRLAYDPESGFFGTSVRGDQFQLTVSEFARILVVSKDGSYRIVEPPEKMLVPGKALWISVFDPEKGQPFTVVYRTKDKACYGKRVHIQGFIKGKEYALVPGGEGSVDLLLPDEQPGKVHLAFVPAKYQRVSEAEFDLGTLEPTGVAARGVRLAPKPVKTVRRLER
;
A
#
# COMPACT_ATOMS: atom_id res chain seq x y z
N MET A 1 18.04 -41.67 -12.08
CA MET A 1 16.92 -40.70 -12.10
C MET A 1 16.14 -40.62 -10.77
N ALA A 2 16.35 -41.46 -9.79
CA ALA A 2 15.55 -41.51 -8.57
C ALA A 2 15.74 -40.36 -7.55
N ASN A 3 16.74 -39.52 -7.68
CA ASN A 3 17.06 -38.49 -6.68
C ASN A 3 16.86 -37.03 -7.14
N LEU A 4 16.34 -36.78 -8.32
CA LEU A 4 16.19 -35.40 -8.85
C LEU A 4 15.06 -34.67 -8.15
N GLU A 5 13.90 -35.27 -7.99
CA GLU A 5 12.72 -34.64 -7.38
C GLU A 5 12.94 -34.23 -5.91
N PRO A 6 13.46 -35.09 -5.01
CA PRO A 6 13.80 -34.70 -3.64
C PRO A 6 14.82 -33.56 -3.59
N LEU A 7 15.87 -33.61 -4.43
CA LEU A 7 16.88 -32.56 -4.49
C LEU A 7 16.29 -31.20 -4.97
N MET A 8 15.48 -31.23 -6.02
CA MET A 8 14.79 -30.01 -6.50
C MET A 8 13.85 -29.45 -5.44
N ARG A 9 13.11 -30.30 -4.74
CA ARG A 9 12.20 -29.89 -3.66
C ARG A 9 12.98 -29.26 -2.50
N GLN A 10 14.08 -29.85 -2.09
CA GLN A 10 14.93 -29.30 -1.02
C GLN A 10 15.52 -27.95 -1.44
N ASN A 11 16.13 -27.85 -2.62
CA ASN A 11 16.72 -26.62 -3.12
C ASN A 11 15.67 -25.52 -3.29
N PHE A 12 14.45 -25.87 -3.71
CA PHE A 12 13.35 -24.90 -3.80
C PHE A 12 12.94 -24.38 -2.43
N LEU A 13 12.83 -25.25 -1.41
CA LEU A 13 12.49 -24.84 -0.05
C LEU A 13 13.58 -23.95 0.57
N GLU A 14 14.84 -24.30 0.38
CA GLU A 14 15.98 -23.49 0.84
C GLU A 14 16.00 -22.11 0.16
N TYR A 15 15.81 -22.07 -1.16
CA TYR A 15 15.72 -20.82 -1.91
C TYR A 15 14.52 -19.99 -1.49
N ALA A 16 13.34 -20.59 -1.34
CA ALA A 16 12.13 -19.89 -0.89
C ALA A 16 12.32 -19.31 0.51
N SER A 17 12.89 -20.08 1.44
CA SER A 17 13.21 -19.62 2.80
C SER A 17 14.19 -18.45 2.78
N TYR A 18 15.27 -18.54 2.00
CA TYR A 18 16.25 -17.46 1.82
C TYR A 18 15.57 -16.18 1.29
N VAL A 19 14.76 -16.28 0.24
CA VAL A 19 14.07 -15.11 -0.35
C VAL A 19 13.11 -14.48 0.65
N ILE A 20 12.43 -15.26 1.48
CA ILE A 20 11.51 -14.75 2.50
C ILE A 20 12.29 -14.06 3.63
N VAL A 21 13.22 -14.79 4.28
CA VAL A 21 13.85 -14.34 5.53
C VAL A 21 15.00 -13.38 5.30
N ASP A 22 15.83 -13.64 4.28
CA ASP A 22 17.10 -12.94 4.10
C ASP A 22 17.12 -11.98 2.90
N ARG A 23 15.93 -11.66 2.31
CA ARG A 23 15.87 -10.74 1.17
C ARG A 23 14.65 -9.82 1.15
N ALA A 24 13.42 -10.36 1.14
CA ALA A 24 12.24 -9.60 0.73
C ALA A 24 11.44 -9.01 1.89
N ILE A 25 11.37 -9.70 3.03
CA ILE A 25 10.52 -9.35 4.17
C ILE A 25 11.37 -8.65 5.24
N PRO A 26 10.91 -7.53 5.82
CA PRO A 26 11.64 -6.82 6.86
C PRO A 26 11.61 -7.56 8.20
N ASP A 27 12.67 -7.45 8.99
CA ASP A 27 12.72 -7.95 10.37
C ASP A 27 11.90 -7.03 11.30
N LEU A 28 11.16 -7.60 12.24
CA LEU A 28 10.34 -6.84 13.19
C LEU A 28 11.17 -5.95 14.11
N ARG A 29 12.38 -6.42 14.48
CA ARG A 29 13.26 -5.74 15.47
C ARG A 29 13.74 -4.38 15.00
N ASP A 30 14.17 -4.27 13.73
CA ASP A 30 14.68 -3.02 13.15
C ASP A 30 13.88 -2.48 11.96
N GLY A 31 12.87 -3.21 11.51
CA GLY A 31 12.02 -2.81 10.40
C GLY A 31 12.70 -2.79 9.04
N LEU A 32 13.87 -3.39 8.90
CA LEU A 32 14.73 -3.30 7.72
C LEU A 32 14.83 -4.63 6.98
N LYS A 33 14.95 -4.55 5.66
CA LYS A 33 15.44 -5.65 4.85
C LYS A 33 16.96 -5.78 5.00
N PRO A 34 17.54 -6.96 4.80
CA PRO A 34 18.98 -7.17 4.96
C PRO A 34 19.85 -6.17 4.19
N VAL A 35 19.51 -5.85 2.94
CA VAL A 35 20.25 -4.85 2.15
C VAL A 35 20.22 -3.46 2.80
N GLN A 36 19.07 -3.04 3.33
CA GLN A 36 18.92 -1.74 3.99
C GLN A 36 19.74 -1.68 5.28
N ARG A 37 19.72 -2.74 6.07
CA ARG A 37 20.53 -2.88 7.30
C ARG A 37 22.01 -2.79 6.99
N ARG A 38 22.48 -3.48 5.96
CA ARG A 38 23.89 -3.47 5.53
C ARG A 38 24.33 -2.11 5.03
N ILE A 39 23.48 -1.38 4.29
CA ILE A 39 23.74 0.00 3.86
C ILE A 39 23.91 0.93 5.08
N LEU A 40 22.98 0.87 6.05
CA LEU A 40 23.02 1.72 7.24
C LEU A 40 24.22 1.37 8.13
N GLU A 41 24.56 0.09 8.28
CA GLU A 41 25.76 -0.35 9.00
C GLU A 41 27.05 0.12 8.31
N THR A 42 27.10 0.06 6.98
CA THR A 42 28.21 0.60 6.20
C THR A 42 28.39 2.10 6.43
N LEU A 43 27.28 2.86 6.36
CA LEU A 43 27.31 4.30 6.65
C LEU A 43 27.76 4.60 8.08
N ARG A 44 27.36 3.78 9.07
CA ARG A 44 27.83 3.88 10.46
C ARG A 44 29.33 3.62 10.57
N ALA A 45 29.82 2.58 9.90
CA ALA A 45 31.24 2.24 9.91
C ALA A 45 32.13 3.29 9.23
N MET A 46 31.59 4.00 8.25
CA MET A 46 32.26 5.08 7.51
C MET A 46 32.05 6.46 8.14
N ASP A 47 31.29 6.58 9.23
CA ASP A 47 30.83 7.87 9.77
C ASP A 47 31.94 8.68 10.40
N ASP A 48 32.47 9.62 9.64
CA ASP A 48 33.46 10.63 10.06
C ASP A 48 32.84 12.05 10.13
N GLY A 49 31.50 12.14 10.06
CA GLY A 49 30.73 13.39 10.04
C GLY A 49 30.67 14.07 8.68
N LYS A 50 31.35 13.56 7.65
CA LYS A 50 31.37 14.12 6.30
C LYS A 50 30.41 13.35 5.37
N LEU A 51 30.10 13.98 4.25
CA LEU A 51 29.38 13.32 3.16
C LEU A 51 30.31 12.39 2.37
N HIS A 52 29.83 11.20 2.05
CA HIS A 52 30.55 10.21 1.26
C HIS A 52 29.87 10.01 -0.10
N LYS A 53 30.64 9.80 -1.16
CA LYS A 53 30.11 9.42 -2.46
C LYS A 53 29.29 8.13 -2.33
N VAL A 54 28.09 8.12 -2.92
CA VAL A 54 27.24 6.92 -2.92
C VAL A 54 27.95 5.72 -3.55
N ALA A 55 28.80 5.95 -4.57
CA ALA A 55 29.64 4.90 -5.16
C ALA A 55 30.56 4.22 -4.13
N ASN A 56 31.16 4.99 -3.20
CA ASN A 56 32.01 4.44 -2.14
C ASN A 56 31.19 3.63 -1.13
N VAL A 57 30.00 4.13 -0.75
CA VAL A 57 29.11 3.41 0.16
C VAL A 57 28.65 2.09 -0.46
N ILE A 58 28.31 2.08 -1.76
CA ILE A 58 27.96 0.85 -2.50
C ILE A 58 29.14 -0.13 -2.44
N GLY A 59 30.34 0.30 -2.78
CA GLY A 59 31.55 -0.55 -2.77
C GLY A 59 31.85 -1.15 -1.40
N GLU A 60 31.71 -0.37 -0.32
CA GLU A 60 31.86 -0.89 1.04
C GLU A 60 30.73 -1.85 1.45
N THR A 61 29.49 -1.57 1.04
CA THR A 61 28.34 -2.44 1.31
C THR A 61 28.47 -3.81 0.62
N MET A 62 29.10 -3.89 -0.55
CA MET A 62 29.36 -5.16 -1.25
C MET A 62 30.21 -6.15 -0.42
N LYS A 63 30.95 -5.67 0.58
CA LYS A 63 31.69 -6.54 1.53
C LYS A 63 30.77 -7.28 2.50
N LEU A 64 29.52 -6.83 2.63
CA LEU A 64 28.50 -7.44 3.48
C LEU A 64 27.36 -8.07 2.66
N HIS A 65 27.11 -7.60 1.43
CA HIS A 65 25.96 -7.96 0.63
C HIS A 65 26.37 -8.72 -0.65
N PRO A 66 25.97 -10.01 -0.82
CA PRO A 66 26.44 -10.87 -1.91
C PRO A 66 25.65 -10.67 -3.22
N HIS A 67 25.26 -9.42 -3.53
CA HIS A 67 24.53 -9.07 -4.76
C HIS A 67 25.18 -7.87 -5.46
N GLY A 68 24.75 -7.63 -6.72
CA GLY A 68 25.34 -6.59 -7.55
C GLY A 68 25.18 -5.17 -7.01
N ASP A 69 26.11 -4.29 -7.39
CA ASP A 69 26.19 -2.87 -7.03
C ASP A 69 24.92 -2.09 -7.37
N ALA A 70 24.28 -2.39 -8.50
CA ALA A 70 23.04 -1.74 -8.92
C ALA A 70 21.92 -1.94 -7.88
N SER A 71 21.74 -3.16 -7.36
CA SER A 71 20.71 -3.46 -6.36
C SER A 71 20.94 -2.74 -5.03
N ILE A 72 22.20 -2.55 -4.64
CA ILE A 72 22.59 -1.79 -3.45
C ILE A 72 22.33 -0.30 -3.69
N GLY A 73 22.68 0.21 -4.88
CA GLY A 73 22.46 1.60 -5.26
C GLY A 73 20.98 1.98 -5.24
N ASP A 74 20.12 1.15 -5.86
CA ASP A 74 18.68 1.34 -5.88
C ASP A 74 18.09 1.32 -4.46
N ALA A 75 18.49 0.36 -3.63
CA ALA A 75 18.04 0.28 -2.24
C ALA A 75 18.48 1.50 -1.41
N LEU A 76 19.71 2.00 -1.63
CA LEU A 76 20.22 3.20 -0.97
C LEU A 76 19.42 4.44 -1.38
N VAL A 77 19.17 4.62 -2.68
CA VAL A 77 18.38 5.74 -3.21
C VAL A 77 16.96 5.72 -2.64
N VAL A 78 16.30 4.56 -2.65
CA VAL A 78 14.96 4.42 -2.07
C VAL A 78 14.96 4.76 -0.59
N LEU A 79 15.93 4.25 0.20
CA LEU A 79 16.03 4.51 1.63
C LEU A 79 16.34 6.00 1.91
N ALA A 80 17.23 6.60 1.13
CA ALA A 80 17.58 8.02 1.23
C ALA A 80 16.37 8.92 0.91
N ASN A 81 15.54 8.55 -0.08
CA ASN A 81 14.34 9.29 -0.45
C ASN A 81 13.21 9.23 0.60
N LYS A 82 13.28 8.31 1.59
CA LYS A 82 12.38 8.34 2.76
C LYS A 82 12.67 9.54 3.68
N GLY A 83 13.89 10.11 3.64
CA GLY A 83 14.25 11.35 4.33
C GLY A 83 14.48 11.26 5.83
N TYR A 84 14.52 10.06 6.42
CA TYR A 84 14.67 9.88 7.86
C TYR A 84 16.12 9.61 8.29
N PHE A 85 16.81 8.65 7.68
CA PHE A 85 18.07 8.10 8.17
C PHE A 85 19.30 8.52 7.38
N ILE A 86 19.10 8.98 6.14
CA ILE A 86 20.18 9.34 5.22
C ILE A 86 20.00 10.79 4.79
N GLU A 87 20.97 11.63 5.12
CA GLU A 87 21.12 12.98 4.59
C GLU A 87 21.72 12.91 3.18
N ARG A 88 21.18 13.68 2.25
CA ARG A 88 21.45 13.61 0.83
C ARG A 88 22.07 14.89 0.31
N GLN A 89 23.03 14.77 -0.61
CA GLN A 89 23.52 15.88 -1.41
C GLN A 89 23.57 15.47 -2.90
N GLY A 90 23.00 16.31 -3.75
CA GLY A 90 22.84 16.04 -5.17
C GLY A 90 21.48 15.47 -5.54
N ASN A 91 21.32 15.02 -6.78
CA ASN A 91 20.05 14.55 -7.32
C ASN A 91 19.84 13.05 -7.04
N PHE A 92 19.04 12.74 -6.05
CA PHE A 92 18.59 11.37 -5.72
C PHE A 92 17.31 10.93 -6.45
N GLY A 93 16.93 11.64 -7.53
CA GLY A 93 15.66 11.40 -8.21
C GLY A 93 14.46 11.87 -7.39
N SER A 94 13.28 11.57 -7.89
CA SER A 94 12.02 11.94 -7.23
C SER A 94 11.01 10.79 -7.30
N PRO A 95 10.58 10.24 -6.17
CA PRO A 95 9.52 9.23 -6.15
C PRO A 95 8.15 9.80 -6.54
N ILE A 96 8.02 11.14 -6.60
CA ILE A 96 6.78 11.83 -6.98
C ILE A 96 6.71 12.01 -8.50
N THR A 97 7.79 12.45 -9.13
CA THR A 97 7.83 12.66 -10.60
C THR A 97 8.23 11.41 -11.36
N GLY A 98 8.91 10.45 -10.73
CA GLY A 98 9.47 9.27 -11.39
C GLY A 98 10.87 9.47 -11.97
N HIS A 99 11.44 10.68 -11.87
CA HIS A 99 12.77 10.94 -12.38
C HIS A 99 13.83 10.11 -11.66
N PRO A 100 14.76 9.45 -12.38
CA PRO A 100 15.80 8.63 -11.78
C PRO A 100 16.85 9.48 -11.04
N ALA A 101 17.57 8.84 -10.11
CA ALA A 101 18.72 9.45 -9.46
C ALA A 101 19.89 9.64 -10.44
N ALA A 102 20.73 10.63 -10.18
CA ALA A 102 22.00 10.79 -10.86
C ALA A 102 22.94 9.60 -10.54
N ALA A 103 23.94 9.39 -11.38
CA ALA A 103 24.91 8.31 -11.17
C ALA A 103 25.61 8.42 -9.80
N ALA A 104 25.82 7.28 -9.14
CA ALA A 104 26.34 7.16 -7.78
C ALA A 104 27.65 7.92 -7.51
N ARG A 105 28.47 8.18 -8.54
CA ARG A 105 29.72 8.96 -8.44
C ARG A 105 29.51 10.47 -8.26
N TYR A 106 28.28 10.99 -8.53
CA TYR A 106 28.00 12.43 -8.41
C TYR A 106 27.27 12.79 -7.12
N ILE A 107 26.51 11.88 -6.55
CA ILE A 107 25.70 12.10 -5.35
C ILE A 107 26.41 11.64 -4.09
N GLU A 108 26.10 12.28 -2.98
CA GLU A 108 26.74 12.03 -1.68
C GLU A 108 25.69 11.84 -0.59
N CYS A 109 26.07 11.10 0.44
CA CYS A 109 25.19 10.86 1.58
C CYS A 109 25.98 10.62 2.88
N ARG A 110 25.29 10.78 4.01
CA ARG A 110 25.74 10.41 5.36
C ARG A 110 24.55 10.09 6.25
N LEU A 111 24.82 9.55 7.45
CA LEU A 111 23.77 9.33 8.44
C LEU A 111 23.22 10.66 8.99
N THR A 112 21.91 10.70 9.23
CA THR A 112 21.28 11.79 9.98
C THR A 112 21.55 11.66 11.49
N PRO A 113 21.39 12.74 12.27
CA PRO A 113 21.39 12.65 13.73
C PRO A 113 20.35 11.67 14.28
N LEU A 114 19.16 11.65 13.68
CA LEU A 114 18.08 10.72 14.03
C LEU A 114 18.51 9.25 13.88
N ALA A 115 19.18 8.91 12.77
CA ALA A 115 19.68 7.54 12.55
C ALA A 115 20.70 7.13 13.62
N ARG A 116 21.68 8.00 13.93
CA ARG A 116 22.71 7.72 14.94
C ARG A 116 22.11 7.44 16.30
N GLU A 117 21.09 8.20 16.68
CA GLU A 117 20.47 8.09 17.99
C GLU A 117 19.51 6.91 18.11
N THR A 118 18.77 6.59 17.04
CA THR A 118 17.64 5.65 17.12
C THR A 118 17.96 4.23 16.66
N LEU A 119 19.01 4.05 15.84
CA LEU A 119 19.28 2.75 15.21
C LEU A 119 20.52 2.03 15.77
N PHE A 120 21.48 2.77 16.29
CA PHE A 120 22.80 2.18 16.60
C PHE A 120 23.12 2.18 18.10
N ASP A 121 23.66 1.07 18.53
CA ASP A 121 24.38 0.89 19.79
C ASP A 121 25.31 -0.33 19.64
N PRO A 122 26.61 -0.12 19.36
CA PRO A 122 27.53 -1.22 19.14
C PRO A 122 27.63 -2.20 20.32
N SER A 123 27.41 -1.73 21.55
CA SER A 123 27.46 -2.56 22.76
C SER A 123 26.26 -3.51 22.91
N LEU A 124 25.17 -3.25 22.16
CA LEU A 124 23.92 -4.01 22.19
C LEU A 124 23.63 -4.77 20.88
N THR A 125 24.48 -4.59 19.87
CA THR A 125 24.29 -5.18 18.55
C THR A 125 24.92 -6.57 18.48
N ASP A 126 24.08 -7.58 18.30
CA ASP A 126 24.54 -8.95 18.01
C ASP A 126 25.01 -9.03 16.56
N THR A 127 26.18 -9.67 16.33
CA THR A 127 26.77 -9.78 15.01
C THR A 127 26.99 -11.24 14.61
N VAL A 128 27.03 -11.48 13.30
CA VAL A 128 27.37 -12.75 12.67
C VAL A 128 28.43 -12.52 11.59
N PRO A 129 29.20 -13.55 11.19
CA PRO A 129 30.08 -13.43 10.04
C PRO A 129 29.32 -13.06 8.77
N SER A 130 29.90 -12.19 7.94
CA SER A 130 29.41 -11.89 6.60
C SER A 130 29.46 -13.14 5.70
N TYR A 131 28.82 -13.07 4.52
CA TYR A 131 28.74 -14.19 3.58
C TYR A 131 30.11 -14.80 3.19
N ASP A 132 31.18 -14.00 3.23
CA ASP A 132 32.55 -14.42 2.95
C ASP A 132 33.40 -14.66 4.22
N GLY A 133 32.82 -14.50 5.42
CA GLY A 133 33.45 -14.67 6.71
C GLY A 133 34.52 -13.63 7.08
N ARG A 134 34.73 -12.60 6.24
CA ARG A 134 35.81 -11.60 6.44
C ARG A 134 35.39 -10.42 7.32
N ARG A 135 34.12 -10.19 7.49
CA ARG A 135 33.54 -9.09 8.26
C ARG A 135 32.49 -9.61 9.23
N GLN A 136 32.13 -8.78 10.18
CA GLN A 136 30.97 -9.01 11.03
C GLN A 136 29.84 -8.10 10.54
N GLU A 137 28.62 -8.63 10.47
CA GLU A 137 27.43 -7.87 10.15
C GLU A 137 26.37 -8.00 11.24
N PRO A 138 25.54 -6.96 11.47
CA PRO A 138 24.50 -7.01 12.49
C PRO A 138 23.39 -7.98 12.09
N VAL A 139 22.94 -8.81 13.04
CA VAL A 139 21.74 -9.66 12.88
C VAL A 139 20.49 -8.79 12.76
N ALA A 140 20.37 -7.80 13.63
CA ALA A 140 19.42 -6.71 13.59
C ALA A 140 20.01 -5.49 14.31
N LEU A 141 19.59 -4.29 13.93
CA LEU A 141 19.95 -3.08 14.65
C LEU A 141 19.07 -2.94 15.90
N PRO A 142 19.61 -2.40 17.02
CA PRO A 142 18.83 -2.16 18.24
C PRO A 142 17.92 -0.93 18.10
N ALA A 143 17.00 -0.98 17.12
CA ALA A 143 16.11 0.13 16.82
C ALA A 143 15.16 0.45 17.99
N ARG A 144 15.05 1.75 18.31
CA ARG A 144 14.25 2.27 19.42
C ARG A 144 12.88 2.80 19.02
N ILE A 145 12.60 2.82 17.70
CA ILE A 145 11.38 3.35 17.10
C ILE A 145 10.79 2.34 16.11
N PRO A 146 9.50 2.40 15.78
CA PRO A 146 8.85 1.44 14.88
C PRO A 146 9.18 1.74 13.41
N VAL A 147 10.41 1.45 13.01
CA VAL A 147 11.01 1.76 11.69
C VAL A 147 10.17 1.20 10.54
N VAL A 148 9.66 -0.03 10.67
CA VAL A 148 8.88 -0.68 9.63
C VAL A 148 7.60 0.09 9.28
N LEU A 149 6.92 0.64 10.28
CA LEU A 149 5.73 1.47 10.09
C LEU A 149 6.09 2.89 9.61
N MET A 150 7.24 3.40 10.03
CA MET A 150 7.70 4.73 9.64
C MET A 150 8.10 4.78 8.16
N LEU A 151 8.87 3.80 7.69
CA LEU A 151 9.32 3.75 6.31
C LEU A 151 8.25 3.26 5.33
N GLY A 152 7.37 2.37 5.79
CA GLY A 152 6.58 1.55 4.91
C GLY A 152 7.47 0.60 4.08
N VAL A 153 6.97 -0.54 3.71
CA VAL A 153 7.75 -1.57 2.98
C VAL A 153 6.86 -2.28 1.97
N GLU A 154 7.40 -2.50 0.78
CA GLU A 154 6.88 -3.47 -0.18
C GLU A 154 7.92 -4.59 -0.37
N GLY A 155 7.46 -5.84 -0.32
CA GLY A 155 8.31 -7.00 -0.53
C GLY A 155 7.54 -8.14 -1.18
N ILE A 156 8.11 -8.72 -2.23
CA ILE A 156 7.56 -9.89 -2.92
C ILE A 156 8.54 -11.04 -2.74
N ALA A 157 8.09 -12.09 -2.09
CA ALA A 157 8.83 -13.33 -1.89
C ALA A 157 8.16 -14.49 -2.61
N VAL A 158 8.68 -15.70 -2.44
CA VAL A 158 8.09 -16.90 -3.02
C VAL A 158 6.84 -17.29 -2.22
N GLY A 159 5.66 -17.19 -2.84
CA GLY A 159 4.38 -17.54 -2.20
C GLY A 159 3.91 -16.59 -1.10
N LEU A 160 4.63 -15.48 -0.86
CA LEU A 160 4.34 -14.52 0.19
C LEU A 160 4.68 -13.11 -0.26
N SER A 161 3.87 -12.13 0.16
CA SER A 161 4.18 -10.71 -0.05
C SER A 161 3.84 -9.90 1.18
N THR A 162 4.50 -8.76 1.34
CA THR A 162 4.19 -7.76 2.36
C THR A 162 4.02 -6.40 1.70
N ARG A 163 3.04 -5.65 2.16
CA ARG A 163 2.83 -4.25 1.80
C ARG A 163 2.41 -3.48 3.03
N ILE A 164 3.38 -2.83 3.65
CA ILE A 164 3.22 -2.03 4.87
C ILE A 164 3.17 -0.57 4.47
N LEU A 165 2.04 0.09 4.76
CA LEU A 165 1.88 1.50 4.44
C LEU A 165 2.66 2.36 5.46
N PRO A 166 3.28 3.48 5.01
CA PRO A 166 4.01 4.36 5.92
C PRO A 166 3.07 5.13 6.85
N HIS A 167 3.57 5.46 8.04
CA HIS A 167 2.86 6.22 9.06
C HIS A 167 3.68 7.43 9.51
N ASN A 168 3.02 8.42 10.06
CA ASN A 168 3.63 9.66 10.50
C ASN A 168 4.56 9.45 11.71
N PHE A 169 5.80 9.90 11.63
CA PHE A 169 6.80 9.72 12.68
C PHE A 169 6.37 10.27 14.05
N PRO A 170 5.93 11.53 14.21
CA PRO A 170 5.38 12.03 15.47
C PRO A 170 4.22 11.21 16.05
N GLU A 171 3.33 10.71 15.18
CA GLU A 171 2.19 9.91 15.62
C GLU A 171 2.61 8.52 16.10
N LEU A 172 3.63 7.93 15.48
CA LEU A 172 4.23 6.66 15.93
C LEU A 172 4.82 6.80 17.34
N LEU A 173 5.57 7.88 17.62
CA LEU A 173 6.11 8.13 18.96
C LEU A 173 5.00 8.34 20.00
N LYS A 174 3.95 9.10 19.65
CA LYS A 174 2.77 9.28 20.51
C LYS A 174 2.04 7.96 20.76
N ALA A 175 1.97 7.07 19.78
CA ALA A 175 1.38 5.74 19.94
C ALA A 175 2.23 4.85 20.87
N GLN A 176 3.57 4.90 20.80
CA GLN A 176 4.44 4.20 21.76
C GLN A 176 4.25 4.75 23.19
N ILE A 177 4.15 6.08 23.36
CA ILE A 177 3.85 6.71 24.67
C ILE A 177 2.50 6.26 25.20
N ALA A 178 1.47 6.21 24.34
CA ALA A 178 0.15 5.72 24.73
C ALA A 178 0.19 4.23 25.10
N CYS A 179 0.95 3.42 24.38
CA CYS A 179 1.18 2.01 24.68
C CYS A 179 1.83 1.82 26.07
N LEU A 180 2.89 2.58 26.37
CA LEU A 180 3.56 2.57 27.69
C LEU A 180 2.60 2.95 28.84
N ALA A 181 1.65 3.84 28.56
CA ALA A 181 0.63 4.27 29.52
C ALA A 181 -0.59 3.33 29.59
N GLY A 182 -0.62 2.22 28.82
CA GLY A 182 -1.77 1.31 28.73
C GLY A 182 -3.01 1.94 28.08
N LYS A 183 -2.85 3.04 27.33
CA LYS A 183 -3.95 3.75 26.67
C LYS A 183 -4.19 3.21 25.26
N ARG A 184 -5.43 3.33 24.79
CA ARG A 184 -5.78 3.02 23.40
C ARG A 184 -5.22 4.10 22.47
N PHE A 185 -4.80 3.69 21.28
CA PHE A 185 -4.38 4.58 20.20
C PHE A 185 -4.95 4.06 18.87
N ARG A 186 -4.99 4.95 17.87
CA ARG A 186 -5.28 4.63 16.49
C ARG A 186 -4.23 5.30 15.61
N LEU A 187 -3.76 4.59 14.63
CA LEU A 187 -2.82 5.08 13.62
C LEU A 187 -3.42 4.87 12.24
N ASP A 188 -3.44 5.93 11.47
CA ASP A 188 -3.79 5.90 10.06
C ASP A 188 -2.54 6.19 9.22
N PRO A 189 -2.39 5.60 8.02
CA PRO A 189 -1.25 5.86 7.14
C PRO A 189 -1.05 7.34 6.85
N ASP A 190 0.22 7.71 6.62
CA ASP A 190 0.62 9.04 6.19
C ASP A 190 1.59 8.92 5.01
N PHE A 191 1.21 9.50 3.88
CA PHE A 191 1.95 9.34 2.63
C PHE A 191 2.83 10.57 2.34
N PRO A 192 4.10 10.38 1.97
CA PRO A 192 5.00 11.47 1.62
C PRO A 192 4.49 12.36 0.47
N SER A 193 3.69 11.80 -0.44
CA SER A 193 3.07 12.53 -1.55
C SER A 193 1.86 13.38 -1.14
N GLY A 194 1.37 13.25 0.12
CA GLY A 194 0.13 13.91 0.55
C GLY A 194 -1.12 13.19 0.04
N GLY A 195 -2.08 13.97 -0.47
CA GLY A 195 -3.35 13.45 -0.98
C GLY A 195 -4.43 13.29 0.07
N LEU A 196 -5.56 12.75 -0.37
CA LEU A 196 -6.71 12.43 0.47
C LEU A 196 -6.76 10.92 0.67
N ALA A 197 -6.99 10.45 1.90
CA ALA A 197 -7.09 9.02 2.19
C ALA A 197 -8.36 8.67 2.96
N ASP A 198 -9.04 7.63 2.49
CA ASP A 198 -10.13 6.98 3.20
C ASP A 198 -9.61 5.68 3.83
N THR A 199 -9.50 5.71 5.15
CA THR A 199 -8.96 4.61 5.97
C THR A 199 -10.04 3.81 6.67
N SER A 200 -11.31 3.97 6.27
CA SER A 200 -12.45 3.28 6.90
C SER A 200 -12.32 1.74 6.83
N GLU A 201 -11.68 1.22 5.79
CA GLU A 201 -11.45 -0.20 5.57
C GLU A 201 -9.98 -0.62 5.84
N TYR A 202 -9.18 0.21 6.53
CA TYR A 202 -7.76 -0.09 6.79
C TYR A 202 -7.55 -1.27 7.73
N ALA A 203 -8.49 -1.51 8.65
CA ALA A 203 -8.50 -2.66 9.55
C ALA A 203 -7.15 -2.90 10.28
N ASP A 204 -6.56 -1.82 10.83
CA ASP A 204 -5.29 -1.85 11.58
C ASP A 204 -4.14 -2.51 10.79
N GLY A 205 -4.06 -2.26 9.48
CA GLY A 205 -3.00 -2.77 8.61
C GLY A 205 -3.32 -4.04 7.82
N LYS A 206 -4.53 -4.62 7.98
CA LYS A 206 -4.96 -5.85 7.29
C LYS A 206 -5.99 -5.62 6.19
N GLY A 207 -6.31 -4.39 5.91
CA GLY A 207 -7.35 -4.02 4.95
C GLY A 207 -6.82 -3.17 3.81
N LYS A 208 -7.66 -2.26 3.34
CA LYS A 208 -7.33 -1.39 2.21
C LYS A 208 -7.58 0.08 2.53
N VAL A 209 -6.86 0.93 1.81
CA VAL A 209 -6.97 2.39 1.88
C VAL A 209 -7.23 2.90 0.48
N ARG A 210 -8.26 3.72 0.31
CA ARG A 210 -8.47 4.45 -0.93
C ARG A 210 -7.76 5.79 -0.84
N VAL A 211 -6.95 6.11 -1.84
CA VAL A 211 -6.17 7.35 -1.89
C VAL A 211 -6.56 8.12 -3.14
N ARG A 212 -6.90 9.40 -2.97
CA ARG A 212 -7.22 10.33 -4.05
C ARG A 212 -6.16 11.41 -4.19
N ALA A 213 -5.92 11.79 -5.43
CA ALA A 213 -5.23 13.02 -5.76
C ALA A 213 -5.94 14.23 -5.12
N ARG A 214 -5.17 15.25 -4.73
CA ARG A 214 -5.75 16.53 -4.37
C ARG A 214 -5.93 17.35 -5.63
N ILE A 215 -7.16 17.68 -5.91
CA ILE A 215 -7.58 18.41 -7.11
C ILE A 215 -8.20 19.73 -6.69
N ASP A 216 -7.75 20.80 -7.33
CA ASP A 216 -8.31 22.14 -7.24
C ASP A 216 -8.94 22.49 -8.60
N CYS A 217 -10.08 23.18 -8.59
CA CYS A 217 -10.74 23.67 -9.79
C CYS A 217 -10.79 25.21 -9.67
N PRO A 218 -9.77 25.93 -10.19
CA PRO A 218 -9.73 27.39 -10.09
C PRO A 218 -10.84 28.05 -10.91
N ASP A 219 -11.29 27.38 -11.96
CA ASP A 219 -12.44 27.75 -12.78
C ASP A 219 -13.12 26.51 -13.36
N ASP A 220 -14.19 26.71 -14.11
CA ASP A 220 -15.03 25.64 -14.66
C ASP A 220 -14.37 24.89 -15.84
N LYS A 221 -13.26 25.38 -16.36
CA LYS A 221 -12.55 24.80 -17.53
C LYS A 221 -11.17 24.28 -17.21
N THR A 222 -10.68 24.54 -16.01
CA THR A 222 -9.32 24.21 -15.61
C THR A 222 -9.35 23.34 -14.35
N ILE A 223 -8.74 22.18 -14.43
CA ILE A 223 -8.53 21.27 -13.29
C ILE A 223 -7.03 21.25 -12.99
N VAL A 224 -6.65 21.47 -11.74
CA VAL A 224 -5.24 21.45 -11.31
C VAL A 224 -5.05 20.38 -10.24
N ILE A 225 -4.19 19.40 -10.52
CA ILE A 225 -3.82 18.35 -9.58
C ILE A 225 -2.62 18.85 -8.79
N ARG A 226 -2.77 18.97 -7.46
CA ARG A 226 -1.77 19.51 -6.53
C ARG A 226 -0.98 18.43 -5.78
N GLU A 227 -1.55 17.25 -5.60
CA GLU A 227 -0.90 16.12 -4.95
C GLU A 227 -1.33 14.83 -5.66
N VAL A 228 -0.38 13.91 -5.85
CA VAL A 228 -0.65 12.61 -6.50
C VAL A 228 -0.92 11.52 -5.45
N PRO A 229 -1.70 10.50 -5.76
CA PRO A 229 -1.88 9.35 -4.87
C PRO A 229 -0.56 8.64 -4.61
N TYR A 230 -0.42 8.07 -3.41
CA TYR A 230 0.78 7.34 -3.04
C TYR A 230 1.06 6.16 -3.98
N GLY A 231 2.29 6.07 -4.46
CA GLY A 231 2.74 5.04 -5.40
C GLY A 231 2.47 5.36 -6.87
N VAL A 232 1.87 6.53 -7.16
CA VAL A 232 1.67 7.03 -8.52
C VAL A 232 2.61 8.20 -8.76
N THR A 233 3.34 8.20 -9.88
CA THR A 233 4.17 9.34 -10.30
C THR A 233 3.37 10.32 -11.15
N THR A 234 3.83 11.58 -11.28
CA THR A 234 3.17 12.56 -12.15
C THR A 234 3.11 12.05 -13.59
N GLU A 235 4.19 11.45 -14.08
CA GLU A 235 4.27 10.86 -15.42
C GLU A 235 3.23 9.72 -15.60
N ALA A 236 3.14 8.79 -14.65
CA ALA A 236 2.18 7.70 -14.71
C ALA A 236 0.73 8.21 -14.65
N LEU A 237 0.47 9.23 -13.82
CA LEU A 237 -0.85 9.85 -13.71
C LEU A 237 -1.27 10.52 -15.01
N ILE A 238 -0.38 11.30 -15.63
CA ILE A 238 -0.62 11.93 -16.94
C ILE A 238 -0.93 10.87 -17.99
N ALA A 239 -0.10 9.83 -18.09
CA ALA A 239 -0.33 8.72 -19.01
C ALA A 239 -1.68 8.02 -18.79
N SER A 240 -2.11 7.86 -17.53
CA SER A 240 -3.42 7.27 -17.20
C SER A 240 -4.58 8.16 -17.65
N ILE A 241 -4.44 9.50 -17.51
CA ILE A 241 -5.43 10.49 -17.94
C ILE A 241 -5.53 10.50 -19.47
N GLU A 242 -4.40 10.52 -20.19
CA GLU A 242 -4.35 10.45 -21.66
C GLU A 242 -4.96 9.14 -22.20
N ALA A 243 -4.65 8.02 -21.56
CA ALA A 243 -5.23 6.73 -21.92
C ALA A 243 -6.76 6.71 -21.73
N ALA A 244 -7.27 7.31 -20.65
CA ALA A 244 -8.70 7.45 -20.42
C ALA A 244 -9.36 8.39 -21.45
N ALA A 245 -8.69 9.48 -21.84
CA ALA A 245 -9.16 10.40 -22.86
C ALA A 245 -9.22 9.72 -24.24
N THR A 246 -8.16 9.01 -24.63
CA THR A 246 -8.10 8.24 -25.90
C THR A 246 -9.20 7.19 -25.98
N LYS A 247 -9.52 6.53 -24.86
CA LYS A 247 -10.65 5.59 -24.75
C LYS A 247 -12.02 6.26 -24.70
N GLY A 248 -12.10 7.59 -24.75
CA GLY A 248 -13.32 8.37 -24.68
C GLY A 248 -14.04 8.36 -23.33
N LYS A 249 -13.37 7.90 -22.24
CA LYS A 249 -13.94 7.87 -20.88
C LYS A 249 -14.04 9.26 -20.27
N ILE A 250 -13.09 10.12 -20.57
CA ILE A 250 -13.03 11.53 -20.20
C ILE A 250 -12.85 12.38 -21.45
N LYS A 251 -13.08 13.68 -21.35
CA LYS A 251 -12.88 14.62 -22.46
C LYS A 251 -12.05 15.77 -21.97
N ILE A 252 -10.82 15.86 -22.47
CA ILE A 252 -9.88 16.94 -22.18
C ILE A 252 -9.47 17.63 -23.47
N GLN A 253 -9.06 18.88 -23.37
CA GLN A 253 -8.48 19.66 -24.47
C GLN A 253 -6.97 19.52 -24.49
N GLY A 254 -6.34 19.54 -23.32
CA GLY A 254 -4.90 19.41 -23.14
C GLY A 254 -4.55 19.04 -21.72
N ILE A 255 -3.30 18.59 -21.53
CA ILE A 255 -2.70 18.32 -20.22
C ILE A 255 -1.29 18.86 -20.21
N GLN A 256 -0.89 19.55 -19.14
CA GLN A 256 0.44 20.14 -18.99
C GLN A 256 1.00 19.79 -17.62
N ASP A 257 2.25 19.34 -17.58
CA ASP A 257 3.00 19.15 -16.33
C ASP A 257 3.79 20.43 -16.02
N LEU A 258 3.38 21.14 -15.00
CA LEU A 258 4.01 22.36 -14.49
C LEU A 258 4.73 22.10 -13.17
N THR A 259 4.94 20.81 -12.83
CA THR A 259 5.53 20.38 -11.58
C THR A 259 6.97 20.87 -11.44
N THR A 260 7.24 21.53 -10.33
CA THR A 260 8.57 21.97 -9.89
C THR A 260 8.87 21.32 -8.52
N ASP A 261 9.02 22.12 -7.46
CA ASP A 261 9.11 21.62 -6.07
C ASP A 261 7.76 21.11 -5.55
N LYS A 262 6.67 21.55 -6.16
CA LYS A 262 5.30 21.13 -5.86
C LYS A 262 4.66 20.56 -7.11
N VAL A 263 3.84 19.55 -6.91
CA VAL A 263 3.05 18.97 -7.99
C VAL A 263 2.06 20.01 -8.52
N GLU A 264 2.06 20.18 -9.82
CA GLU A 264 1.12 21.03 -10.55
C GLU A 264 0.87 20.44 -11.95
N ILE A 265 -0.19 19.65 -12.08
CA ILE A 265 -0.62 19.10 -13.37
C ILE A 265 -1.92 19.79 -13.75
N GLN A 266 -1.88 20.56 -14.83
CA GLN A 266 -3.05 21.28 -15.34
C GLN A 266 -3.73 20.46 -16.43
N VAL A 267 -5.05 20.31 -16.33
CA VAL A 267 -5.91 19.66 -17.31
C VAL A 267 -6.93 20.68 -17.81
N ASP A 268 -6.87 21.01 -19.09
CA ASP A 268 -7.78 21.94 -19.74
C ASP A 268 -8.98 21.22 -20.35
N LEU A 269 -10.18 21.75 -20.14
CA LEU A 269 -11.43 21.15 -20.60
C LEU A 269 -11.97 21.87 -21.84
N PRO A 270 -12.48 21.14 -22.84
CA PRO A 270 -13.03 21.71 -24.04
C PRO A 270 -14.39 22.39 -23.76
N ARG A 271 -14.86 23.19 -24.73
CA ARG A 271 -16.15 23.87 -24.64
C ARG A 271 -17.30 22.85 -24.41
N GLY A 272 -18.19 23.15 -23.47
CA GLY A 272 -19.33 22.29 -23.11
C GLY A 272 -18.99 21.13 -22.17
N VAL A 273 -17.78 21.09 -21.61
CA VAL A 273 -17.37 20.15 -20.55
C VAL A 273 -17.02 20.94 -19.31
N HIS A 274 -17.45 20.46 -18.14
CA HIS A 274 -17.36 21.17 -16.87
C HIS A 274 -16.51 20.41 -15.85
N ALA A 275 -15.84 21.12 -14.97
CA ALA A 275 -14.91 20.54 -14.00
C ALA A 275 -15.63 19.65 -12.98
N ASP A 276 -16.81 20.05 -12.51
CA ASP A 276 -17.64 19.30 -11.55
C ASP A 276 -18.07 17.93 -12.07
N GLU A 277 -18.32 17.80 -13.38
CA GLU A 277 -18.62 16.52 -14.04
C GLU A 277 -17.36 15.69 -14.33
N THR A 278 -16.23 16.36 -14.62
CA THR A 278 -15.00 15.70 -15.04
C THR A 278 -14.22 15.13 -13.85
N VAL A 279 -14.19 15.80 -12.70
CA VAL A 279 -13.46 15.33 -11.52
C VAL A 279 -13.93 13.93 -11.03
N PRO A 280 -15.23 13.63 -10.93
CA PRO A 280 -15.70 12.26 -10.67
C PRO A 280 -15.24 11.25 -11.72
N GLN A 281 -15.19 11.65 -13.01
CA GLN A 281 -14.70 10.77 -14.09
C GLN A 281 -13.19 10.50 -13.96
N LEU A 282 -12.38 11.50 -13.55
CA LEU A 282 -10.96 11.30 -13.25
C LEU A 282 -10.77 10.26 -12.13
N PHE A 283 -11.53 10.36 -11.04
CA PHE A 283 -11.46 9.35 -9.97
C PHE A 283 -11.94 7.96 -10.41
N ALA A 284 -12.91 7.88 -11.32
CA ALA A 284 -13.44 6.60 -11.78
C ALA A 284 -12.54 5.88 -12.78
N TRP A 285 -11.81 6.61 -13.64
CA TRP A 285 -11.19 6.06 -14.85
C TRP A 285 -9.69 6.24 -14.94
N THR A 286 -9.08 6.95 -13.98
CA THR A 286 -7.64 7.24 -13.98
C THR A 286 -7.03 6.92 -12.62
N ASP A 287 -5.71 7.03 -12.53
CA ASP A 287 -4.97 6.85 -11.28
C ASP A 287 -5.10 8.05 -10.32
N CYS A 288 -6.05 8.98 -10.57
CA CYS A 288 -6.43 10.00 -9.58
C CYS A 288 -7.06 9.40 -8.32
N GLU A 289 -7.62 8.20 -8.38
CA GLU A 289 -7.98 7.39 -7.22
C GLU A 289 -7.35 6.00 -7.35
N VAL A 290 -6.62 5.57 -6.33
CA VAL A 290 -6.05 4.23 -6.23
C VAL A 290 -6.46 3.55 -4.93
N THR A 291 -6.56 2.23 -4.96
CA THR A 291 -6.80 1.40 -3.77
C THR A 291 -5.52 0.67 -3.41
N LEU A 292 -5.02 0.92 -2.20
CA LEU A 292 -3.83 0.29 -1.65
C LEU A 292 -4.24 -0.83 -0.71
N GLN A 293 -3.96 -2.08 -1.08
CA GLN A 293 -4.12 -3.22 -0.18
C GLN A 293 -2.95 -3.22 0.80
N SER A 294 -3.22 -3.29 2.10
CA SER A 294 -2.21 -3.46 3.15
C SER A 294 -2.16 -4.92 3.59
N THR A 295 -0.95 -5.45 3.70
CA THR A 295 -0.66 -6.79 4.24
C THR A 295 0.63 -6.67 5.04
N LEU A 296 0.51 -6.67 6.36
CA LEU A 296 1.63 -6.43 7.25
C LEU A 296 2.26 -7.76 7.68
N VAL A 297 3.26 -8.21 6.91
CA VAL A 297 4.06 -9.38 7.22
C VAL A 297 5.49 -8.95 7.52
N VAL A 298 6.03 -9.46 8.63
CA VAL A 298 7.41 -9.20 9.11
C VAL A 298 8.08 -10.50 9.51
N ILE A 299 9.40 -10.50 9.61
CA ILE A 299 10.15 -11.63 10.17
C ILE A 299 10.27 -11.44 11.69
N GLU A 300 9.78 -12.42 12.43
CA GLU A 300 9.92 -12.54 13.88
C GLU A 300 10.51 -13.94 14.17
N ASP A 301 11.61 -14.01 14.90
CA ASP A 301 12.32 -15.26 15.23
C ASP A 301 12.55 -16.16 14.00
N ARG A 302 13.01 -15.56 12.89
CA ARG A 302 13.27 -16.19 11.59
C ARG A 302 12.02 -16.78 10.89
N HIS A 303 10.82 -16.41 11.30
CA HIS A 303 9.56 -16.83 10.65
C HIS A 303 8.77 -15.63 10.14
N PRO A 304 8.12 -15.74 8.97
CA PRO A 304 7.20 -14.70 8.51
C PRO A 304 5.90 -14.75 9.34
N VAL A 305 5.54 -13.62 9.93
CA VAL A 305 4.35 -13.49 10.78
C VAL A 305 3.53 -12.30 10.31
N GLU A 306 2.23 -12.50 10.15
CA GLU A 306 1.30 -11.41 9.90
C GLU A 306 0.91 -10.74 11.22
N LYS A 307 1.07 -9.41 11.28
CA LYS A 307 0.74 -8.60 12.46
C LYS A 307 -0.23 -7.47 12.11
N THR A 308 -0.77 -6.82 13.14
CA THR A 308 -1.47 -5.55 13.01
C THR A 308 -0.53 -4.40 13.35
N VAL A 309 -0.89 -3.17 12.97
CA VAL A 309 -0.15 -1.96 13.34
C VAL A 309 0.01 -1.86 14.86
N LYS A 310 -1.06 -2.16 15.61
CA LYS A 310 -1.04 -2.19 17.07
C LYS A 310 -0.03 -3.18 17.62
N GLN A 311 -0.01 -4.42 17.10
CA GLN A 311 0.95 -5.45 17.54
C GLN A 311 2.40 -5.07 17.24
N VAL A 312 2.66 -4.39 16.12
CA VAL A 312 4.01 -3.86 15.81
C VAL A 312 4.40 -2.77 16.80
N ILE A 313 3.52 -1.82 17.12
CA ILE A 313 3.79 -0.78 18.13
C ILE A 313 4.06 -1.40 19.50
N GLU A 314 3.29 -2.39 19.92
CA GLU A 314 3.48 -3.10 21.18
C GLU A 314 4.87 -3.79 21.23
N ALA A 315 5.23 -4.52 20.17
CA ALA A 315 6.53 -5.19 20.07
C ALA A 315 7.70 -4.20 20.06
N CYS A 316 7.62 -3.14 19.25
CA CYS A 316 8.66 -2.11 19.20
C CYS A 316 8.78 -1.33 20.52
N THR A 317 7.67 -1.14 21.25
CA THR A 317 7.69 -0.46 22.56
C THR A 317 8.35 -1.33 23.63
N GLU A 318 8.11 -2.65 23.61
CA GLU A 318 8.79 -3.57 24.51
C GLU A 318 10.30 -3.67 24.17
N SER A 319 10.63 -3.75 22.87
CA SER A 319 12.01 -3.70 22.40
C SER A 319 12.74 -2.42 22.86
N LEU A 320 12.09 -1.26 22.79
CA LEU A 320 12.62 0.01 23.29
C LEU A 320 12.96 -0.07 24.78
N LYS A 321 12.02 -0.58 25.61
CA LYS A 321 12.25 -0.72 27.06
C LYS A 321 13.43 -1.63 27.35
N GLU A 322 13.53 -2.75 26.64
CA GLU A 322 14.63 -3.69 26.86
C GLU A 322 15.98 -3.13 26.37
N THR A 323 16.00 -2.45 25.23
CA THR A 323 17.19 -1.76 24.73
C THR A 323 17.68 -0.70 25.72
N LEU A 324 16.80 0.17 26.21
CA LEU A 324 17.14 1.16 27.23
C LEU A 324 17.59 0.52 28.54
N ARG A 325 16.93 -0.57 28.98
CA ARG A 325 17.34 -1.31 30.18
C ARG A 325 18.76 -1.89 30.05
N ARG A 326 19.07 -2.53 28.93
CA ARG A 326 20.41 -3.07 28.65
C ARG A 326 21.46 -1.97 28.59
N GLN A 327 21.15 -0.84 27.95
CA GLN A 327 22.01 0.33 27.88
C GLN A 327 22.32 0.89 29.28
N LEU A 328 21.28 1.12 30.10
CA LEU A 328 21.44 1.63 31.45
C LEU A 328 22.17 0.66 32.38
N LYS A 329 21.95 -0.66 32.24
CA LYS A 329 22.73 -1.66 32.97
C LYS A 329 24.20 -1.64 32.60
N GLY A 330 24.54 -1.50 31.33
CA GLY A 330 25.92 -1.35 30.85
C GLY A 330 26.57 -0.05 31.37
N GLU A 331 25.81 1.05 31.41
CA GLU A 331 26.24 2.32 31.96
C GLU A 331 26.50 2.20 33.48
N LEU A 332 25.57 1.61 34.23
CA LEU A 332 25.69 1.34 35.65
C LEU A 332 26.95 0.50 35.94
N GLY A 333 27.16 -0.59 35.18
CA GLY A 333 28.34 -1.42 35.32
C GLY A 333 29.63 -0.62 35.14
N ARG A 334 29.73 0.23 34.11
CA ARG A 334 30.88 1.10 33.88
C ARG A 334 31.08 2.13 35.02
N LEU A 335 30.01 2.70 35.56
CA LEU A 335 30.09 3.64 36.68
C LEU A 335 30.54 2.95 37.95
N LEU A 336 30.03 1.76 38.28
CA LEU A 336 30.43 0.95 39.42
C LEU A 336 31.91 0.48 39.32
N ASP A 337 32.35 0.07 38.13
CA ASP A 337 33.77 -0.25 37.91
C ASP A 337 34.69 0.98 38.06
N ARG A 338 34.24 2.16 37.60
CA ARG A 338 34.95 3.41 37.80
C ARG A 338 35.02 3.79 39.28
N GLN A 339 33.93 3.69 40.01
CA GLN A 339 33.84 3.90 41.45
C GLN A 339 34.78 2.94 42.19
N HIS A 340 34.75 1.66 41.84
CA HIS A 340 35.61 0.65 42.40
C HIS A 340 37.09 1.00 42.21
N TRP A 341 37.47 1.34 40.96
CA TRP A 341 38.80 1.73 40.61
C TRP A 341 39.29 2.93 41.45
N LEU A 342 38.52 3.99 41.54
CA LEU A 342 38.86 5.17 42.33
C LEU A 342 39.01 4.82 43.83
N THR A 343 38.16 3.95 44.34
CA THR A 343 38.27 3.46 45.74
C THR A 343 39.58 2.72 45.96
N LEU A 344 39.95 1.81 45.06
CA LEU A 344 41.24 1.08 45.15
C LEU A 344 42.42 2.01 45.02
N GLU A 345 42.42 2.93 44.04
CA GLU A 345 43.48 3.93 43.85
C GLU A 345 43.71 4.79 45.10
N ARG A 346 42.63 5.31 45.68
CA ARG A 346 42.66 6.07 46.93
C ARG A 346 43.32 5.27 48.05
N ILE A 347 42.84 4.07 48.32
CA ILE A 347 43.35 3.21 49.40
C ILE A 347 44.82 2.88 49.15
N PHE A 348 45.22 2.56 47.94
CA PHE A 348 46.59 2.23 47.55
C PHE A 348 47.54 3.40 47.79
N ILE A 349 47.14 4.64 47.50
CA ILE A 349 47.96 5.85 47.64
C ILE A 349 47.94 6.34 49.09
N GLU A 350 46.76 6.54 49.70
CA GLU A 350 46.65 7.12 51.05
C GLU A 350 47.28 6.22 52.12
N ASN A 351 47.11 4.91 52.00
CA ASN A 351 47.71 3.96 52.95
C ASN A 351 49.12 3.50 52.53
N ARG A 352 49.70 4.16 51.51
CA ARG A 352 51.04 3.90 51.03
C ARG A 352 51.30 2.41 50.73
N VAL A 353 50.30 1.66 50.23
CA VAL A 353 50.44 0.24 49.91
C VAL A 353 51.56 0.00 48.91
N TYR A 354 51.81 0.95 48.00
CA TYR A 354 52.90 0.92 47.04
C TYR A 354 54.31 0.80 47.72
N LYS A 355 54.48 1.22 48.97
CA LYS A 355 55.74 1.05 49.70
C LYS A 355 56.01 -0.40 50.09
N LYS A 356 55.01 -1.21 50.26
CA LYS A 356 55.18 -2.64 50.57
C LYS A 356 55.79 -3.43 49.41
N ILE A 357 55.71 -2.90 48.19
CA ILE A 357 56.22 -3.51 46.96
C ILE A 357 57.77 -3.30 46.87
N GLU A 358 58.34 -2.27 47.51
CA GLU A 358 59.77 -1.93 47.43
C GLU A 358 60.71 -3.09 47.89
N ALA A 359 60.24 -3.95 48.79
CA ALA A 359 60.96 -5.10 49.27
C ALA A 359 60.82 -6.38 48.46
N ALA A 360 59.86 -6.43 47.49
CA ALA A 360 59.55 -7.61 46.71
C ALA A 360 60.56 -7.76 45.53
N LYS A 361 61.10 -8.98 45.37
CA LYS A 361 62.08 -9.26 44.32
C LYS A 361 61.51 -10.07 43.11
N THR A 362 60.31 -10.58 43.23
CA THR A 362 59.66 -11.34 42.16
C THR A 362 58.28 -10.77 41.92
N GLN A 363 57.72 -10.97 40.70
CA GLN A 363 56.38 -10.50 40.35
C GLN A 363 55.32 -11.07 41.30
N GLU A 364 55.37 -12.36 41.61
CA GLU A 364 54.48 -13.02 42.55
C GLU A 364 54.51 -12.40 43.96
N ALA A 365 55.71 -12.00 44.43
CA ALA A 365 55.89 -11.30 45.72
C ALA A 365 55.32 -9.87 45.67
N VAL A 366 55.42 -9.20 44.52
CA VAL A 366 54.80 -7.88 44.27
C VAL A 366 53.27 -7.97 44.33
N ASP A 367 52.70 -8.90 43.58
CA ASP A 367 51.26 -9.10 43.53
C ASP A 367 50.71 -9.45 44.91
N LYS A 368 51.37 -10.37 45.62
CA LYS A 368 51.02 -10.74 46.98
C LYS A 368 51.10 -9.55 47.96
N ALA A 369 52.12 -8.70 47.85
CA ALA A 369 52.28 -7.51 48.68
C ALA A 369 51.13 -6.51 48.47
N VAL A 370 50.60 -6.38 47.22
CA VAL A 370 49.43 -5.59 46.93
C VAL A 370 48.18 -6.21 47.54
N TRP A 371 47.94 -7.51 47.35
CA TRP A 371 46.83 -8.23 47.95
C TRP A 371 46.80 -8.07 49.47
N ASP A 372 47.91 -8.40 50.15
CA ASP A 372 48.06 -8.29 51.62
C ASP A 372 47.95 -6.84 52.09
N GLY A 373 48.36 -5.88 51.27
CA GLY A 373 48.24 -4.47 51.57
C GLY A 373 46.82 -3.90 51.47
N MET A 374 46.04 -4.45 50.57
CA MET A 374 44.67 -4.03 50.29
C MET A 374 43.60 -4.78 51.12
N ASP A 375 43.90 -6.02 51.59
CA ASP A 375 42.94 -6.88 52.32
C ASP A 375 42.30 -6.22 53.56
N PRO A 376 43.02 -5.42 54.38
CA PRO A 376 42.37 -4.76 55.55
C PRO A 376 41.24 -3.82 55.16
N PHE A 377 41.21 -3.36 53.90
CA PHE A 377 40.25 -2.37 53.39
C PHE A 377 39.14 -2.97 52.54
N LYS A 378 39.06 -4.31 52.42
CA LYS A 378 38.08 -5.01 51.57
C LYS A 378 36.64 -4.66 51.82
N LYS A 379 36.28 -4.20 53.02
CA LYS A 379 34.92 -3.72 53.38
C LYS A 379 34.54 -2.40 52.68
N GLN A 380 35.53 -1.65 52.17
CA GLN A 380 35.33 -0.39 51.44
C GLN A 380 35.19 -0.61 49.93
N PHE A 381 35.49 -1.82 49.45
CA PHE A 381 35.45 -2.12 48.03
C PHE A 381 34.03 -2.18 47.54
N VAL A 382 33.78 -1.67 46.33
CA VAL A 382 32.48 -1.75 45.66
C VAL A 382 32.18 -3.19 45.23
N ARG A 383 33.23 -3.93 44.81
CA ARG A 383 33.19 -5.38 44.49
C ARG A 383 34.48 -6.05 45.01
N PRO A 384 34.54 -7.37 45.09
CA PRO A 384 35.80 -8.05 45.36
C PRO A 384 36.88 -7.66 44.34
N MET A 385 38.11 -7.43 44.82
CA MET A 385 39.28 -7.17 43.98
C MET A 385 39.66 -8.43 43.20
N VAL A 386 40.15 -8.27 41.97
CA VAL A 386 40.60 -9.34 41.07
C VAL A 386 42.04 -9.06 40.63
N ASP A 387 42.70 -10.03 39.98
CA ASP A 387 44.10 -9.90 39.53
C ASP A 387 44.29 -8.76 38.53
N GLU A 388 43.33 -8.46 37.71
CA GLU A 388 43.34 -7.31 36.80
C GLU A 388 43.37 -5.98 37.56
N ASP A 389 42.74 -5.88 38.73
CA ASP A 389 42.79 -4.69 39.56
C ASP A 389 44.20 -4.53 40.16
N VAL A 390 44.87 -5.61 40.56
CA VAL A 390 46.27 -5.60 41.03
C VAL A 390 47.19 -5.12 39.91
N ALA A 391 47.10 -5.72 38.72
CA ALA A 391 47.88 -5.31 37.56
C ALA A 391 47.71 -3.81 37.27
N ARG A 392 46.49 -3.30 37.32
CA ARG A 392 46.19 -1.90 37.10
C ARG A 392 46.71 -0.97 38.21
N LEU A 393 46.70 -1.39 39.46
CA LEU A 393 47.30 -0.65 40.57
C LEU A 393 48.82 -0.50 40.41
N LEU A 394 49.49 -1.54 39.88
CA LEU A 394 50.92 -1.54 39.60
C LEU A 394 51.31 -0.64 38.41
N GLU A 395 50.38 -0.32 37.53
CA GLU A 395 50.58 0.62 36.41
C GLU A 395 50.50 2.08 36.83
N ILE A 396 50.15 2.39 38.10
CA ILE A 396 50.02 3.77 38.57
C ILE A 396 51.41 4.44 38.57
N ARG A 397 51.53 5.50 37.78
CA ARG A 397 52.80 6.26 37.65
C ARG A 397 53.13 7.02 38.95
N ILE A 398 54.39 7.04 39.36
CA ILE A 398 54.86 7.75 40.53
C ILE A 398 54.46 9.23 40.56
N ARG A 399 54.40 9.90 39.37
CA ARG A 399 53.89 11.28 39.23
C ARG A 399 52.44 11.42 39.70
N ARG A 400 51.62 10.41 39.53
CA ARG A 400 50.22 10.41 39.96
C ARG A 400 50.10 10.23 41.48
N ILE A 401 50.99 9.46 42.05
CA ILE A 401 51.07 9.28 43.50
C ILE A 401 51.50 10.59 44.19
N SER A 402 52.50 11.30 43.62
CA SER A 402 53.02 12.56 44.22
C SER A 402 52.10 13.77 43.99
N ALA A 403 51.24 13.72 42.96
CA ALA A 403 50.27 14.78 42.62
C ALA A 403 48.86 14.42 42.99
N TYR A 404 48.65 13.46 43.90
CA TYR A 404 47.33 13.03 44.33
C TYR A 404 46.61 14.12 45.12
N ASP A 405 45.52 14.62 44.57
CA ASP A 405 44.70 15.64 45.19
C ASP A 405 43.41 14.96 45.75
N ILE A 406 43.35 14.88 47.07
CA ILE A 406 42.27 14.24 47.79
C ILE A 406 40.93 14.94 47.52
N ALA A 407 40.91 16.28 47.47
CA ALA A 407 39.68 17.03 47.27
C ALA A 407 39.09 16.77 45.86
N ARG A 408 39.93 16.82 44.85
CA ARG A 408 39.51 16.52 43.46
C ARG A 408 39.03 15.08 43.29
N HIS A 409 39.69 14.15 43.97
CA HIS A 409 39.27 12.74 43.96
C HIS A 409 37.91 12.55 44.62
N GLN A 410 37.64 13.22 45.74
CA GLN A 410 36.35 13.19 46.42
C GLN A 410 35.23 13.76 45.52
N GLU A 411 35.49 14.89 44.86
CA GLU A 411 34.53 15.47 43.89
C GLU A 411 34.19 14.50 42.73
N GLU A 412 35.24 13.80 42.19
CA GLU A 412 35.03 12.79 41.14
C GLU A 412 34.16 11.61 41.65
N VAL A 413 34.42 11.12 42.87
CA VAL A 413 33.66 10.02 43.47
C VAL A 413 32.21 10.44 43.75
N GLU A 414 31.97 11.64 44.28
CA GLU A 414 30.63 12.18 44.52
C GLU A 414 29.86 12.30 43.20
N GLY A 415 30.48 12.83 42.15
CA GLY A 415 29.87 12.92 40.84
C GLY A 415 29.48 11.55 40.22
N ILE A 416 30.31 10.51 40.48
CA ILE A 416 29.99 9.14 40.04
C ILE A 416 28.83 8.58 40.89
N LEU A 417 28.78 8.79 42.17
CA LEU A 417 27.69 8.35 43.03
C LEU A 417 26.35 8.96 42.65
N GLU A 418 26.35 10.26 42.30
CA GLU A 418 25.15 10.92 41.76
C GLU A 418 24.69 10.28 40.44
N GLN A 419 25.61 9.97 39.55
CA GLN A 419 25.31 9.30 38.28
C GLN A 419 24.77 7.87 38.50
N VAL A 420 25.36 7.11 39.42
CA VAL A 420 24.90 5.79 39.81
C VAL A 420 23.44 5.88 40.31
N ALA A 421 23.19 6.76 41.28
CA ALA A 421 21.82 6.94 41.83
C ALA A 421 20.82 7.38 40.75
N ALA A 422 21.22 8.27 39.84
CA ALA A 422 20.38 8.69 38.73
C ALA A 422 20.08 7.53 37.75
N THR A 423 21.07 6.69 37.46
CA THR A 423 20.94 5.54 36.56
C THR A 423 20.08 4.44 37.20
N GLU A 424 20.27 4.16 38.50
CA GLU A 424 19.42 3.23 39.25
C GLU A 424 17.96 3.70 39.31
N LYS A 425 17.73 5.01 39.50
CA LYS A 425 16.40 5.62 39.46
C LYS A 425 15.75 5.47 38.08
N LYS A 426 16.49 5.59 36.98
CA LYS A 426 15.98 5.31 35.63
C LYS A 426 15.64 3.82 35.45
N LEU A 427 16.48 2.93 35.95
CA LEU A 427 16.27 1.48 35.90
C LEU A 427 15.07 1.02 36.73
N SER A 428 14.78 1.66 37.89
CA SER A 428 13.68 1.31 38.75
C SER A 428 12.30 1.58 38.12
N ASN A 429 12.20 2.49 37.14
CA ASN A 429 10.95 2.81 36.45
C ASN A 429 11.17 2.96 34.94
N MET A 430 11.28 1.83 34.25
CA MET A 430 11.52 1.78 32.82
C MET A 430 10.39 2.39 31.99
N VAL A 431 9.14 2.36 32.45
CA VAL A 431 8.02 3.02 31.76
C VAL A 431 8.24 4.53 31.72
N LYS A 432 8.54 5.13 32.87
CA LYS A 432 8.83 6.58 32.94
C LYS A 432 10.05 6.96 32.12
N THR A 433 11.10 6.13 32.17
CA THR A 433 12.35 6.36 31.43
C THR A 433 12.12 6.30 29.92
N ALA A 434 11.42 5.28 29.42
CA ALA A 434 11.10 5.16 28.01
C ALA A 434 10.15 6.27 27.52
N THR A 435 9.17 6.66 28.36
CA THR A 435 8.28 7.79 28.04
C THR A 435 9.06 9.08 27.89
N ALA A 436 9.94 9.40 28.85
CA ALA A 436 10.75 10.61 28.80
C ALA A 436 11.70 10.63 27.59
N TRP A 437 12.27 9.49 27.22
CA TRP A 437 13.10 9.36 26.03
C TRP A 437 12.31 9.64 24.74
N LEU A 438 11.09 9.09 24.62
CA LEU A 438 10.22 9.32 23.46
C LEU A 438 9.74 10.77 23.39
N GLU A 439 9.41 11.40 24.54
CA GLU A 439 8.99 12.80 24.60
C GLU A 439 10.13 13.75 24.20
N ASP A 440 11.37 13.47 24.64
CA ASP A 440 12.55 14.23 24.24
C ASP A 440 12.82 14.10 22.72
N LEU A 441 12.76 12.87 22.18
CA LEU A 441 12.90 12.63 20.76
C LEU A 441 11.83 13.36 19.94
N LEU A 442 10.57 13.32 20.41
CA LEU A 442 9.45 14.02 19.79
C LEU A 442 9.63 15.55 19.84
N ALA A 443 10.15 16.09 20.94
CA ALA A 443 10.39 17.53 21.08
C ALA A 443 11.47 18.03 20.10
N ARG A 444 12.54 17.26 19.93
CA ARG A 444 13.67 17.61 19.04
C ARG A 444 13.35 17.44 17.56
N HIS A 445 12.71 16.35 17.18
CA HIS A 445 12.54 15.96 15.77
C HIS A 445 11.09 16.00 15.25
N GLY A 446 10.08 16.06 16.13
CA GLY A 446 8.69 15.92 15.72
C GLY A 446 8.19 16.97 14.73
N LYS A 447 8.80 18.18 14.71
CA LYS A 447 8.41 19.26 13.80
C LYS A 447 8.91 19.07 12.37
N GLU A 448 9.90 18.22 12.14
CA GLU A 448 10.52 17.98 10.84
C GLU A 448 9.58 17.19 9.90
N TRP A 449 8.68 16.39 10.47
CA TRP A 449 7.76 15.52 9.70
C TRP A 449 6.30 15.75 10.07
N PRO A 450 5.69 16.88 9.67
CA PRO A 450 4.25 17.11 9.84
C PRO A 450 3.46 16.11 9.00
N ARG A 451 2.24 15.76 9.46
CA ARG A 451 1.33 14.93 8.66
C ARG A 451 1.03 15.60 7.32
N ARG A 452 1.10 14.85 6.23
CA ARG A 452 0.83 15.32 4.87
C ARG A 452 -0.51 14.84 4.33
N THR A 453 -0.90 13.61 4.63
CA THR A 453 -2.13 13.01 4.13
C THR A 453 -3.34 13.50 4.92
N LYS A 454 -4.36 14.00 4.25
CA LYS A 454 -5.62 14.37 4.88
C LYS A 454 -6.55 13.15 4.94
N ILE A 455 -6.87 12.70 6.15
CA ILE A 455 -7.82 11.60 6.33
C ILE A 455 -9.24 12.13 6.17
N THR A 456 -10.01 11.49 5.30
CA THR A 456 -11.41 11.84 5.02
C THR A 456 -12.14 10.63 4.47
N THR A 457 -13.45 10.60 4.59
CA THR A 457 -14.29 9.63 3.90
C THR A 457 -14.79 10.24 2.60
N PHE A 458 -14.85 9.47 1.53
CA PHE A 458 -15.45 9.90 0.29
C PHE A 458 -16.33 8.81 -0.33
N ALA A 459 -17.41 9.25 -0.94
CA ALA A 459 -18.32 8.33 -1.62
C ALA A 459 -17.59 7.57 -2.73
N THR A 460 -17.94 6.31 -2.89
CA THR A 460 -17.48 5.53 -4.04
C THR A 460 -18.12 6.11 -5.30
N VAL A 461 -17.31 6.43 -6.30
CA VAL A 461 -17.82 6.91 -7.58
C VAL A 461 -18.41 5.72 -8.33
N ASP A 462 -19.72 5.77 -8.59
CA ASP A 462 -20.35 4.77 -9.44
C ASP A 462 -19.94 5.01 -10.90
N LYS A 463 -19.12 4.11 -11.42
CA LYS A 463 -18.65 4.15 -12.81
C LYS A 463 -19.79 4.20 -13.83
N ARG A 464 -20.95 3.64 -13.49
CA ARG A 464 -22.12 3.66 -14.39
C ARG A 464 -22.75 5.03 -14.44
N ALA A 465 -22.85 5.70 -13.29
CA ALA A 465 -23.45 7.03 -13.19
C ALA A 465 -22.62 8.12 -13.90
N VAL A 466 -21.27 7.97 -13.89
CA VAL A 466 -20.35 8.95 -14.51
C VAL A 466 -19.91 8.55 -15.92
N ALA A 467 -20.35 7.39 -16.43
CA ALA A 467 -19.99 6.92 -17.76
C ALA A 467 -20.62 7.79 -18.85
N ARG A 468 -19.81 8.17 -19.83
CA ARG A 468 -20.27 8.99 -20.95
C ARG A 468 -21.02 8.15 -21.98
N GLU A 469 -22.04 8.76 -22.58
CA GLU A 469 -22.72 8.21 -23.76
C GLU A 469 -21.91 8.54 -25.02
N ASN A 470 -20.94 7.68 -25.35
CA ASN A 470 -20.00 7.90 -26.44
C ASN A 470 -19.99 6.80 -27.51
N LEU A 471 -20.68 5.69 -27.24
CA LEU A 471 -20.76 4.58 -28.18
C LEU A 471 -21.94 4.79 -29.12
N ARG A 472 -21.67 4.87 -30.41
CA ARG A 472 -22.68 4.91 -31.46
C ARG A 472 -22.95 3.49 -31.98
N LEU A 473 -24.20 3.06 -31.88
CA LEU A 473 -24.66 1.78 -32.37
C LEU A 473 -25.59 2.01 -33.57
N ALA A 474 -25.53 1.11 -34.56
CA ALA A 474 -26.42 1.13 -35.70
C ALA A 474 -26.78 -0.30 -36.10
N TYR A 475 -27.93 -0.44 -36.74
CA TYR A 475 -28.38 -1.69 -37.35
C TYR A 475 -28.39 -1.55 -38.88
N ASP A 476 -27.82 -2.52 -39.57
CA ASP A 476 -27.86 -2.65 -41.01
C ASP A 476 -28.84 -3.73 -41.41
N PRO A 477 -30.00 -3.38 -42.01
CA PRO A 477 -31.02 -4.34 -42.38
C PRO A 477 -30.63 -5.26 -43.55
N GLU A 478 -29.61 -4.90 -44.36
CA GLU A 478 -29.16 -5.73 -45.48
C GLU A 478 -28.27 -6.88 -44.98
N SER A 479 -27.29 -6.58 -44.13
CA SER A 479 -26.41 -7.59 -43.56
C SER A 479 -26.97 -8.27 -42.30
N GLY A 480 -28.00 -7.67 -41.65
CA GLY A 480 -28.59 -8.16 -40.40
C GLY A 480 -27.70 -7.94 -39.16
N PHE A 481 -26.63 -7.14 -39.24
CA PHE A 481 -25.77 -6.87 -38.12
C PHE A 481 -26.17 -5.61 -37.36
N PHE A 482 -25.95 -5.66 -36.04
CA PHE A 482 -26.11 -4.55 -35.09
C PHE A 482 -24.81 -4.38 -34.27
N GLY A 483 -24.35 -3.16 -34.05
CA GLY A 483 -23.16 -2.90 -33.23
C GLY A 483 -22.48 -1.59 -33.49
N THR A 484 -21.34 -1.36 -32.76
CA THR A 484 -20.55 -0.14 -32.89
C THR A 484 -19.73 -0.08 -34.18
N SER A 485 -19.34 -1.22 -34.72
CA SER A 485 -18.59 -1.34 -35.99
C SER A 485 -19.51 -1.47 -37.21
N VAL A 486 -20.84 -1.37 -37.02
CA VAL A 486 -21.83 -1.49 -38.10
C VAL A 486 -22.19 -0.11 -38.64
N ARG A 487 -22.14 0.02 -39.98
CA ARG A 487 -22.62 1.20 -40.70
C ARG A 487 -24.02 0.95 -41.20
N GLY A 488 -25.02 1.47 -40.47
CA GLY A 488 -26.42 1.33 -40.81
C GLY A 488 -27.18 2.62 -40.51
N ASP A 489 -28.36 2.74 -41.09
CA ASP A 489 -29.24 3.91 -40.94
C ASP A 489 -30.43 3.68 -39.99
N GLN A 490 -30.62 2.43 -39.54
CA GLN A 490 -31.74 2.06 -38.67
C GLN A 490 -31.26 1.85 -37.21
N PHE A 491 -32.15 2.12 -36.26
CA PHE A 491 -31.93 1.96 -34.82
C PHE A 491 -30.60 2.56 -34.35
N GLN A 492 -30.32 3.80 -34.77
CA GLN A 492 -29.13 4.52 -34.30
C GLN A 492 -29.30 4.90 -32.84
N LEU A 493 -28.38 4.47 -32.00
CA LEU A 493 -28.34 4.76 -30.55
C LEU A 493 -26.96 5.35 -30.18
N THR A 494 -27.01 6.33 -29.28
CA THR A 494 -25.78 6.81 -28.60
C THR A 494 -25.93 6.44 -27.14
N VAL A 495 -24.99 5.62 -26.63
CA VAL A 495 -25.11 4.98 -25.31
C VAL A 495 -23.79 4.88 -24.60
N SER A 496 -23.82 4.67 -23.29
CA SER A 496 -22.63 4.31 -22.52
C SER A 496 -22.29 2.82 -22.70
N GLU A 497 -21.05 2.44 -22.37
CA GLU A 497 -20.63 1.02 -22.40
C GLU A 497 -21.41 0.11 -21.42
N PHE A 498 -22.05 0.70 -20.42
CA PHE A 498 -22.85 -0.03 -19.43
C PHE A 498 -24.34 -0.10 -19.78
N ALA A 499 -24.75 0.51 -20.88
CA ALA A 499 -26.14 0.47 -21.32
C ALA A 499 -26.58 -0.96 -21.55
N ARG A 500 -27.85 -1.22 -21.34
CA ARG A 500 -28.52 -2.46 -21.71
C ARG A 500 -29.33 -2.19 -22.96
N ILE A 501 -29.16 -3.04 -23.96
CA ILE A 501 -29.86 -2.90 -25.24
C ILE A 501 -30.80 -4.09 -25.40
N LEU A 502 -32.10 -3.81 -25.53
CA LEU A 502 -33.09 -4.79 -25.88
C LEU A 502 -33.14 -4.91 -27.41
N VAL A 503 -32.94 -6.12 -27.91
CA VAL A 503 -33.04 -6.46 -29.33
C VAL A 503 -34.11 -7.50 -29.49
N VAL A 504 -35.16 -7.20 -30.30
CA VAL A 504 -36.26 -8.11 -30.63
C VAL A 504 -36.24 -8.39 -32.12
N SER A 505 -36.26 -9.66 -32.47
CA SER A 505 -36.17 -10.16 -33.86
C SER A 505 -37.51 -10.61 -34.39
N LYS A 506 -37.65 -10.67 -35.73
CA LYS A 506 -38.86 -11.04 -36.43
C LYS A 506 -39.28 -12.51 -36.22
N ASP A 507 -38.34 -13.37 -35.91
CA ASP A 507 -38.60 -14.78 -35.53
C ASP A 507 -39.21 -14.91 -34.12
N GLY A 508 -39.38 -13.79 -33.41
CA GLY A 508 -39.90 -13.74 -32.06
C GLY A 508 -38.89 -13.99 -30.97
N SER A 509 -37.60 -14.08 -31.27
CA SER A 509 -36.54 -14.10 -30.27
C SER A 509 -36.23 -12.69 -29.76
N TYR A 510 -35.81 -12.57 -28.48
CA TYR A 510 -35.26 -11.33 -27.95
C TYR A 510 -34.10 -11.59 -27.01
N ARG A 511 -33.20 -10.61 -26.92
CA ARG A 511 -32.05 -10.62 -26.02
C ARG A 511 -31.85 -9.24 -25.42
N ILE A 512 -31.29 -9.21 -24.19
CA ILE A 512 -30.76 -7.99 -23.57
C ILE A 512 -29.27 -8.14 -23.50
N VAL A 513 -28.55 -7.25 -24.19
CA VAL A 513 -27.09 -7.29 -24.36
C VAL A 513 -26.44 -5.98 -23.96
N GLU A 514 -25.16 -6.00 -23.67
CA GLU A 514 -24.33 -4.78 -23.63
C GLU A 514 -24.07 -4.31 -25.07
N PRO A 515 -23.64 -3.04 -25.28
CA PRO A 515 -23.34 -2.55 -26.62
C PRO A 515 -22.33 -3.47 -27.34
N PRO A 516 -22.75 -4.24 -28.37
CA PRO A 516 -21.84 -5.16 -29.05
C PRO A 516 -21.00 -4.42 -30.07
N GLU A 517 -19.79 -4.92 -30.33
CA GLU A 517 -18.99 -4.45 -31.46
C GLU A 517 -19.68 -4.80 -32.80
N LYS A 518 -20.10 -6.06 -32.94
CA LYS A 518 -20.84 -6.57 -34.10
C LYS A 518 -21.62 -7.82 -33.68
N MET A 519 -22.94 -7.80 -33.82
CA MET A 519 -23.81 -8.91 -33.45
C MET A 519 -24.81 -9.15 -34.60
N LEU A 520 -25.00 -10.42 -35.00
CA LEU A 520 -26.02 -10.81 -35.94
C LEU A 520 -27.38 -10.87 -35.25
N VAL A 521 -28.39 -10.23 -35.81
CA VAL A 521 -29.80 -10.30 -35.41
C VAL A 521 -30.53 -11.29 -36.31
N PRO A 522 -31.05 -12.42 -35.77
CA PRO A 522 -31.72 -13.43 -36.59
C PRO A 522 -32.93 -12.88 -37.34
N GLY A 523 -33.01 -13.11 -38.63
CA GLY A 523 -34.08 -12.58 -39.47
C GLY A 523 -33.96 -11.07 -39.67
N LYS A 524 -34.92 -10.30 -39.18
CA LYS A 524 -34.86 -8.82 -39.18
C LYS A 524 -35.14 -8.31 -37.79
N ALA A 525 -34.44 -7.23 -37.38
CA ALA A 525 -34.76 -6.53 -36.15
C ALA A 525 -36.16 -5.88 -36.27
N LEU A 526 -36.98 -6.09 -35.28
CA LEU A 526 -38.26 -5.40 -35.12
C LEU A 526 -38.17 -4.25 -34.14
N TRP A 527 -37.28 -4.38 -33.15
CA TRP A 527 -37.07 -3.39 -32.11
C TRP A 527 -35.65 -3.44 -31.56
N ILE A 528 -35.04 -2.29 -31.47
CA ILE A 528 -33.75 -2.11 -30.76
C ILE A 528 -33.86 -0.81 -29.98
N SER A 529 -33.67 -0.87 -28.65
CA SER A 529 -33.70 0.30 -27.79
C SER A 529 -32.84 0.10 -26.56
N VAL A 530 -32.51 1.20 -25.88
CA VAL A 530 -31.96 1.15 -24.52
C VAL A 530 -33.01 0.54 -23.60
N PHE A 531 -32.60 -0.40 -22.78
CA PHE A 531 -33.45 -1.12 -21.83
C PHE A 531 -33.13 -0.68 -20.39
N ASP A 532 -34.18 -0.24 -19.70
CA ASP A 532 -34.13 0.09 -18.28
C ASP A 532 -34.64 -1.12 -17.48
N PRO A 533 -33.76 -1.81 -16.70
CA PRO A 533 -34.16 -2.98 -15.93
C PRO A 533 -35.20 -2.70 -14.83
N GLU A 534 -35.26 -1.47 -14.32
CA GLU A 534 -36.20 -1.09 -13.26
C GLU A 534 -37.60 -0.88 -13.81
N LYS A 535 -37.71 -0.27 -14.99
CA LYS A 535 -38.98 0.01 -15.63
C LYS A 535 -39.48 -1.14 -16.49
N GLY A 536 -38.57 -1.91 -17.10
CA GLY A 536 -38.91 -2.89 -18.10
C GLY A 536 -39.44 -2.26 -19.40
N GLN A 537 -39.96 -3.11 -20.32
CA GLN A 537 -40.52 -2.66 -21.58
C GLN A 537 -41.81 -3.42 -21.88
N PRO A 538 -42.99 -2.74 -21.94
CA PRO A 538 -44.23 -3.35 -22.34
C PRO A 538 -44.34 -3.46 -23.88
N PHE A 539 -44.97 -4.55 -24.36
CA PHE A 539 -45.29 -4.75 -25.77
C PHE A 539 -46.63 -5.41 -25.93
N THR A 540 -47.35 -5.00 -26.98
CA THR A 540 -48.43 -5.79 -27.58
C THR A 540 -47.85 -6.52 -28.79
N VAL A 541 -47.91 -7.85 -28.76
CA VAL A 541 -47.28 -8.74 -29.75
C VAL A 541 -48.40 -9.46 -30.52
N VAL A 542 -48.38 -9.34 -31.86
CA VAL A 542 -49.21 -10.18 -32.74
C VAL A 542 -48.27 -11.05 -33.57
N TYR A 543 -48.49 -12.36 -33.52
CA TYR A 543 -47.61 -13.31 -34.18
C TYR A 543 -48.42 -14.44 -34.85
N ARG A 544 -47.82 -15.03 -35.89
CA ARG A 544 -48.34 -16.23 -36.53
C ARG A 544 -47.40 -17.42 -36.33
N THR A 545 -48.02 -18.56 -36.10
CA THR A 545 -47.34 -19.86 -36.06
C THR A 545 -47.17 -20.43 -37.50
N LYS A 546 -46.39 -21.49 -37.67
CA LYS A 546 -46.14 -22.13 -38.99
C LYS A 546 -47.43 -22.57 -39.70
N ASP A 547 -48.43 -22.97 -38.97
CA ASP A 547 -49.75 -23.31 -39.45
C ASP A 547 -50.66 -22.09 -39.73
N LYS A 548 -50.08 -20.89 -39.68
CA LYS A 548 -50.75 -19.59 -39.89
C LYS A 548 -51.86 -19.27 -38.89
N ALA A 549 -51.93 -19.94 -37.75
CA ALA A 549 -52.77 -19.50 -36.65
C ALA A 549 -52.18 -18.17 -36.05
N CYS A 550 -53.09 -17.18 -35.87
CA CYS A 550 -52.73 -15.86 -35.42
C CYS A 550 -53.05 -15.69 -33.91
N TYR A 551 -52.11 -15.22 -33.16
CA TYR A 551 -52.23 -14.97 -31.73
C TYR A 551 -51.81 -13.54 -31.37
N GLY A 552 -52.46 -13.00 -30.34
CA GLY A 552 -52.13 -11.71 -29.75
C GLY A 552 -51.87 -11.84 -28.24
N LYS A 553 -50.97 -11.07 -27.72
CA LYS A 553 -50.71 -10.98 -26.27
C LYS A 553 -50.10 -9.64 -25.89
N ARG A 554 -50.35 -9.23 -24.65
CA ARG A 554 -49.63 -8.11 -24.01
C ARG A 554 -48.62 -8.68 -23.04
N VAL A 555 -47.38 -8.24 -23.15
CA VAL A 555 -46.25 -8.73 -22.31
C VAL A 555 -45.48 -7.57 -21.76
N HIS A 556 -44.89 -7.77 -20.60
CA HIS A 556 -43.93 -6.84 -20.00
C HIS A 556 -42.60 -7.55 -19.84
N ILE A 557 -41.57 -7.12 -20.59
CA ILE A 557 -40.21 -7.62 -20.48
C ILE A 557 -39.55 -6.87 -19.35
N GLN A 558 -39.25 -7.56 -18.23
CA GLN A 558 -38.60 -6.95 -17.06
C GLN A 558 -37.40 -7.77 -16.58
N GLY A 559 -37.62 -9.03 -16.23
CA GLY A 559 -36.53 -9.91 -15.77
C GLY A 559 -35.71 -10.48 -16.92
N PHE A 560 -34.38 -10.52 -16.79
CA PHE A 560 -33.50 -11.11 -17.82
C PHE A 560 -32.22 -11.69 -17.21
N ILE A 561 -31.60 -12.61 -17.94
CA ILE A 561 -30.22 -13.03 -17.76
C ILE A 561 -29.44 -12.47 -18.94
N LYS A 562 -28.34 -11.79 -18.67
CA LYS A 562 -27.47 -11.15 -19.67
C LYS A 562 -27.09 -12.14 -20.78
N GLY A 563 -27.30 -11.75 -22.03
CA GLY A 563 -26.93 -12.54 -23.21
C GLY A 563 -27.79 -13.76 -23.49
N LYS A 564 -28.68 -14.13 -22.57
CA LYS A 564 -29.62 -15.24 -22.79
C LYS A 564 -30.68 -14.86 -23.82
N GLU A 565 -31.00 -15.81 -24.71
CA GLU A 565 -32.07 -15.68 -25.67
C GLU A 565 -33.37 -16.12 -25.06
N TYR A 566 -34.42 -15.35 -25.32
CA TYR A 566 -35.81 -15.60 -24.92
C TYR A 566 -36.71 -15.58 -26.12
N ALA A 567 -37.87 -16.19 -26.02
CA ALA A 567 -38.83 -16.27 -27.11
C ALA A 567 -40.16 -15.60 -26.75
N LEU A 568 -40.59 -14.65 -27.58
CA LEU A 568 -41.95 -14.11 -27.58
C LEU A 568 -42.94 -15.07 -28.24
N VAL A 569 -42.51 -15.91 -29.17
CA VAL A 569 -43.31 -16.93 -29.83
C VAL A 569 -43.07 -18.27 -29.13
N PRO A 570 -44.04 -18.86 -28.44
CA PRO A 570 -43.91 -20.15 -27.77
C PRO A 570 -43.49 -21.26 -28.74
N GLY A 571 -42.45 -22.04 -28.30
CA GLY A 571 -41.93 -23.11 -29.15
C GLY A 571 -40.97 -22.65 -30.26
N GLY A 572 -40.76 -21.34 -30.45
CA GLY A 572 -39.84 -20.79 -31.47
C GLY A 572 -40.28 -21.00 -32.92
N GLU A 573 -41.50 -21.47 -33.14
CA GLU A 573 -42.00 -21.82 -34.47
C GLU A 573 -43.07 -20.82 -34.96
N GLY A 574 -42.59 -19.69 -35.49
CA GLY A 574 -43.48 -18.64 -36.01
C GLY A 574 -42.77 -17.36 -36.37
N SER A 575 -43.54 -16.31 -36.60
CA SER A 575 -43.00 -14.97 -36.85
C SER A 575 -43.90 -13.91 -36.22
N VAL A 576 -43.25 -12.87 -35.66
CA VAL A 576 -43.97 -11.70 -35.18
C VAL A 576 -44.32 -10.81 -36.37
N ASP A 577 -45.62 -10.50 -36.50
CA ASP A 577 -46.16 -9.62 -37.53
C ASP A 577 -46.23 -8.17 -37.07
N LEU A 578 -46.60 -7.95 -35.78
CA LEU A 578 -46.66 -6.63 -35.18
C LEU A 578 -46.05 -6.67 -33.77
N LEU A 579 -45.18 -5.70 -33.47
CA LEU A 579 -44.61 -5.45 -32.16
C LEU A 579 -44.87 -3.97 -31.81
N LEU A 580 -45.76 -3.72 -30.87
CA LEU A 580 -46.23 -2.38 -30.55
C LEU A 580 -45.85 -2.05 -29.11
N PRO A 581 -45.03 -1.03 -28.88
CA PRO A 581 -44.63 -0.59 -27.54
C PRO A 581 -45.70 0.23 -26.81
N ASP A 582 -46.84 0.39 -27.42
CA ASP A 582 -47.90 1.30 -27.02
C ASP A 582 -48.89 0.65 -26.05
N GLU A 583 -49.33 1.39 -25.05
CA GLU A 583 -50.40 0.97 -24.12
C GLU A 583 -51.78 0.93 -24.77
N GLN A 584 -51.95 1.62 -25.89
CA GLN A 584 -53.17 1.64 -26.69
C GLN A 584 -52.94 1.07 -28.10
N PRO A 585 -52.92 -0.26 -28.24
CA PRO A 585 -52.46 -0.91 -29.47
C PRO A 585 -53.40 -0.76 -30.67
N GLY A 586 -54.63 -0.33 -30.46
CA GLY A 586 -55.60 -0.15 -31.52
C GLY A 586 -56.17 -1.47 -32.07
N LYS A 587 -56.75 -1.43 -33.29
CA LYS A 587 -57.34 -2.60 -33.97
C LYS A 587 -56.41 -3.14 -35.05
N VAL A 588 -56.51 -4.44 -35.32
CA VAL A 588 -55.83 -5.10 -36.42
C VAL A 588 -56.85 -5.71 -37.40
N HIS A 589 -56.50 -5.58 -38.66
CA HIS A 589 -57.23 -6.27 -39.76
C HIS A 589 -56.46 -7.57 -40.08
N LEU A 590 -57.20 -8.67 -40.13
CA LEU A 590 -56.74 -10.04 -40.36
C LEU A 590 -57.34 -10.58 -41.66
N ALA A 591 -56.54 -10.69 -42.72
CA ALA A 591 -57.00 -11.34 -43.95
C ALA A 591 -56.71 -12.84 -43.89
N PHE A 592 -57.70 -13.67 -44.17
CA PHE A 592 -57.58 -15.12 -44.07
C PHE A 592 -56.86 -15.73 -45.28
N VAL A 593 -56.34 -16.93 -45.11
CA VAL A 593 -55.83 -17.73 -46.23
C VAL A 593 -57.09 -18.18 -47.06
N PRO A 594 -57.11 -17.95 -48.39
CA PRO A 594 -58.24 -18.37 -49.24
C PRO A 594 -58.45 -19.86 -49.14
N ALA A 595 -59.77 -20.25 -48.96
CA ALA A 595 -60.20 -21.65 -48.92
C ALA A 595 -61.46 -21.82 -49.77
N LYS A 596 -61.67 -23.03 -50.31
CA LYS A 596 -62.84 -23.35 -51.13
C LYS A 596 -64.11 -23.17 -50.29
N TYR A 597 -65.13 -22.44 -50.82
CA TYR A 597 -66.38 -22.08 -50.16
C TYR A 597 -66.28 -21.12 -48.94
N GLN A 598 -65.26 -20.29 -48.87
CA GLN A 598 -65.08 -19.32 -47.80
C GLN A 598 -66.04 -18.13 -47.95
N ARG A 599 -66.96 -17.93 -46.98
CA ARG A 599 -67.90 -16.79 -46.97
C ARG A 599 -67.33 -15.53 -46.33
N VAL A 600 -66.40 -15.68 -45.36
CA VAL A 600 -65.73 -14.57 -44.66
C VAL A 600 -64.23 -14.64 -44.96
N SER A 601 -63.65 -13.60 -45.58
CA SER A 601 -62.27 -13.50 -46.02
C SER A 601 -61.36 -12.71 -45.06
N GLU A 602 -61.93 -11.98 -44.11
CA GLU A 602 -61.24 -11.09 -43.21
C GLU A 602 -61.97 -10.92 -41.88
N ALA A 603 -61.29 -10.40 -40.87
CA ALA A 603 -61.84 -10.04 -39.58
C ALA A 603 -61.07 -8.90 -38.98
N GLU A 604 -61.68 -8.15 -38.09
CA GLU A 604 -60.99 -7.16 -37.24
C GLU A 604 -60.94 -7.69 -35.81
N PHE A 605 -59.88 -7.31 -35.11
CA PHE A 605 -59.68 -7.60 -33.68
C PHE A 605 -59.15 -6.36 -32.94
N ASP A 606 -59.75 -6.05 -31.80
CA ASP A 606 -59.31 -4.95 -30.94
C ASP A 606 -58.27 -5.47 -29.97
N LEU A 607 -57.02 -5.04 -30.18
CA LEU A 607 -55.88 -5.44 -29.35
C LEU A 607 -55.95 -4.85 -27.92
N GLY A 608 -56.76 -3.80 -27.70
CA GLY A 608 -57.02 -3.23 -26.38
C GLY A 608 -57.71 -4.18 -25.41
N THR A 609 -58.42 -5.21 -25.96
CA THR A 609 -59.09 -6.24 -25.16
C THR A 609 -58.13 -7.33 -24.61
N LEU A 610 -56.86 -7.32 -25.00
CA LEU A 610 -55.91 -8.32 -24.56
C LEU A 610 -55.45 -8.02 -23.14
N GLU A 611 -55.56 -8.98 -22.24
CA GLU A 611 -55.04 -8.90 -20.88
C GLU A 611 -53.51 -9.12 -20.85
N PRO A 612 -52.77 -8.48 -19.90
CA PRO A 612 -51.36 -8.72 -19.69
C PRO A 612 -51.09 -10.19 -19.36
N THR A 613 -50.10 -10.79 -20.01
CA THR A 613 -49.72 -12.19 -19.81
C THR A 613 -48.19 -12.33 -19.65
N GLY A 614 -47.75 -13.49 -19.17
CA GLY A 614 -46.31 -13.81 -19.11
C GLY A 614 -45.71 -13.90 -20.52
N VAL A 615 -44.42 -13.54 -20.64
CA VAL A 615 -43.68 -13.52 -21.92
C VAL A 615 -43.74 -14.86 -22.65
N ALA A 616 -43.65 -15.98 -21.94
CA ALA A 616 -43.71 -17.33 -22.52
C ALA A 616 -45.14 -17.83 -22.82
N ALA A 617 -46.18 -17.09 -22.43
CA ALA A 617 -47.57 -17.49 -22.66
C ALA A 617 -47.91 -17.43 -24.15
N ARG A 618 -48.83 -18.30 -24.60
CA ARG A 618 -49.27 -18.34 -25.99
C ARG A 618 -50.13 -17.12 -26.36
N GLY A 619 -50.86 -16.56 -25.42
CA GLY A 619 -51.79 -15.46 -25.65
C GLY A 619 -53.14 -15.93 -26.21
N VAL A 620 -53.93 -14.97 -26.71
CA VAL A 620 -55.28 -15.17 -27.22
C VAL A 620 -55.23 -15.42 -28.72
N ARG A 621 -56.01 -16.41 -29.22
CA ARG A 621 -56.14 -16.64 -30.65
C ARG A 621 -57.07 -15.57 -31.25
N LEU A 622 -56.50 -14.76 -32.18
CA LEU A 622 -57.18 -13.58 -32.74
C LEU A 622 -58.21 -13.95 -33.84
N ALA A 623 -58.05 -15.11 -34.46
CA ALA A 623 -58.99 -15.57 -35.52
C ALA A 623 -59.15 -17.10 -35.52
N PRO A 624 -60.35 -17.63 -35.83
CA PRO A 624 -60.59 -19.07 -35.89
C PRO A 624 -59.92 -19.74 -37.10
N LYS A 625 -59.63 -18.97 -38.17
CA LYS A 625 -59.07 -19.44 -39.44
C LYS A 625 -57.61 -19.05 -39.59
N PRO A 626 -56.83 -19.77 -40.43
CA PRO A 626 -55.44 -19.37 -40.75
C PRO A 626 -55.42 -17.99 -41.41
N VAL A 627 -54.48 -17.13 -40.91
CA VAL A 627 -54.30 -15.71 -41.31
C VAL A 627 -53.22 -15.60 -42.34
N LYS A 628 -53.50 -14.94 -43.48
CA LYS A 628 -52.53 -14.67 -44.54
C LYS A 628 -51.73 -13.39 -44.26
N THR A 629 -52.40 -12.31 -43.85
CA THR A 629 -51.76 -11.01 -43.53
C THR A 629 -52.42 -10.38 -42.31
N VAL A 630 -51.55 -9.67 -41.54
CA VAL A 630 -51.94 -8.85 -40.40
C VAL A 630 -51.55 -7.42 -40.69
N ARG A 631 -52.50 -6.48 -40.55
CA ARG A 631 -52.24 -5.03 -40.71
C ARG A 631 -52.84 -4.26 -39.56
N ARG A 632 -52.12 -3.29 -39.04
CA ARG A 632 -52.68 -2.35 -38.07
C ARG A 632 -53.65 -1.41 -38.80
N LEU A 633 -54.81 -1.23 -38.25
CA LEU A 633 -55.72 -0.19 -38.70
C LEU A 633 -55.30 1.12 -38.07
N GLU A 634 -55.03 2.11 -38.91
CA GLU A 634 -54.77 3.47 -38.41
C GLU A 634 -56.05 4.00 -37.77
N ARG A 635 -55.91 4.82 -36.71
CA ARG A 635 -56.98 5.46 -35.98
C ARG A 635 -57.75 6.44 -36.85
#